data_6cab584eff381fecbdc5da799d84e58a
#
_entry.id   6cab584eff381fecbdc5da799d84e58a
#
_cell.length_a   1.000
_cell.length_b   1.000
_cell.length_c   1.000
_cell.angle_alpha   90.00
_cell.angle_beta   90.00
_cell.angle_gamma   90.00
#
_symmetry.space_group_name_H-M   'P 1'
#
loop_
_entity.id
_entity.type
_entity.pdbx_description
1 polymer ?
#
loop_
_entity_poly.entity_id
_entity_poly.type
_entity_poly.pdbx_seq_one_letter_code
_entity_poly.pdbx_strand_id
1 'polypeptide(L)'
;VPPRIVSVVMVFQLFFGMSYREAVSAFQFDARWKYACGGLDFDYPGFAHTVLVDMRSRLARSAAPDRIFEVTLGVAREAGLVGLKRVMDSAPIYDAVSTQDTVTMIRSAIRGLLKAASSGLEGELRAVLVRDDDYTAAGKPVCDWDDPHDRTVLVDALAVDALACLDLLDGQELTGPVTQAAGLLATVVGQDLETDDDGRFVIAWRVAKDRVISTVDPDARHGHKTAARSFDGYKGHIAEDPDSEIITATIVTPGNVGDAAVANDLIDDILPTDTDTDTGDSDGDGDGDGDGDGDGDDEAEVPVVYGDSAYGTGGMQQALTDAGVESR
;
A
#
# COMPACT_ATOMS: atom_id res chain seq x y z
N VAL A 1 -9.57 -21.86 -17.08
CA VAL A 1 -9.52 -22.44 -15.70
C VAL A 1 -10.50 -21.68 -14.84
N PRO A 2 -11.37 -22.34 -14.05
CA PRO A 2 -12.28 -21.67 -13.13
C PRO A 2 -11.52 -20.81 -12.11
N PRO A 3 -11.98 -19.59 -11.80
CA PRO A 3 -11.30 -18.68 -10.86
C PRO A 3 -11.06 -19.32 -9.47
N ARG A 4 -12.02 -20.11 -8.98
CA ARG A 4 -11.91 -20.81 -7.68
C ARG A 4 -10.68 -21.73 -7.61
N ILE A 5 -10.37 -22.45 -8.70
CA ILE A 5 -9.19 -23.33 -8.75
C ILE A 5 -7.92 -22.48 -8.70
N VAL A 6 -7.87 -21.42 -9.50
CA VAL A 6 -6.74 -20.49 -9.52
C VAL A 6 -6.50 -19.87 -8.15
N SER A 7 -7.57 -19.45 -7.45
CA SER A 7 -7.47 -18.87 -6.10
C SER A 7 -6.87 -19.86 -5.09
N VAL A 8 -7.35 -21.13 -5.07
CA VAL A 8 -6.78 -22.15 -4.17
C VAL A 8 -5.30 -22.40 -4.47
N VAL A 9 -4.94 -22.49 -5.75
CA VAL A 9 -3.53 -22.66 -6.16
C VAL A 9 -2.68 -21.45 -5.75
N MET A 10 -3.21 -20.23 -5.83
CA MET A 10 -2.51 -19.01 -5.36
C MET A 10 -2.31 -19.01 -3.84
N VAL A 11 -3.30 -19.43 -3.06
CA VAL A 11 -3.18 -19.56 -1.60
C VAL A 11 -2.09 -20.58 -1.26
N PHE A 12 -2.12 -21.75 -1.86
CA PHE A 12 -1.11 -22.79 -1.62
C PHE A 12 0.29 -22.36 -2.10
N GLN A 13 0.36 -21.64 -3.22
CA GLN A 13 1.62 -21.08 -3.71
C GLN A 13 2.30 -20.21 -2.63
N LEU A 14 1.53 -19.32 -1.99
CA LEU A 14 2.03 -18.43 -0.93
C LEU A 14 2.37 -19.23 0.34
N PHE A 15 1.46 -20.10 0.76
CA PHE A 15 1.63 -20.91 1.96
C PHE A 15 2.89 -21.77 1.94
N PHE A 16 3.20 -22.37 0.78
CA PHE A 16 4.40 -23.20 0.61
C PHE A 16 5.63 -22.43 0.10
N GLY A 17 5.55 -21.12 -0.10
CA GLY A 17 6.65 -20.29 -0.61
C GLY A 17 7.13 -20.68 -2.02
N MET A 18 6.23 -21.18 -2.87
CA MET A 18 6.57 -21.71 -4.19
C MET A 18 6.61 -20.61 -5.26
N SER A 19 7.46 -20.80 -6.27
CA SER A 19 7.36 -20.05 -7.52
C SER A 19 6.08 -20.38 -8.28
N TYR A 20 5.66 -19.52 -9.21
CA TYR A 20 4.49 -19.79 -10.07
C TYR A 20 4.59 -21.11 -10.85
N ARG A 21 5.80 -21.48 -11.27
CA ARG A 21 6.03 -22.73 -12.03
C ARG A 21 5.92 -23.96 -11.12
N GLU A 22 6.48 -23.89 -9.94
CA GLU A 22 6.39 -24.96 -8.93
C GLU A 22 4.94 -25.17 -8.49
N ALA A 23 4.19 -24.09 -8.21
CA ALA A 23 2.79 -24.19 -7.82
C ALA A 23 1.91 -24.87 -8.88
N VAL A 24 2.10 -24.53 -10.16
CA VAL A 24 1.36 -25.18 -11.24
C VAL A 24 1.78 -26.64 -11.41
N SER A 25 3.07 -26.96 -11.23
CA SER A 25 3.56 -28.33 -11.24
C SER A 25 2.97 -29.14 -10.06
N ALA A 26 2.94 -28.56 -8.85
CA ALA A 26 2.32 -29.18 -7.69
C ALA A 26 0.82 -29.42 -7.93
N PHE A 27 0.08 -28.46 -8.44
CA PHE A 27 -1.32 -28.61 -8.82
C PHE A 27 -1.52 -29.75 -9.83
N GLN A 28 -0.61 -29.94 -10.77
CA GLN A 28 -0.73 -30.96 -11.80
C GLN A 28 -0.48 -32.38 -11.25
N PHE A 29 0.46 -32.55 -10.32
CA PHE A 29 0.97 -33.87 -9.92
C PHE A 29 0.68 -34.26 -8.46
N ASP A 30 0.14 -33.36 -7.63
CA ASP A 30 -0.18 -33.63 -6.23
C ASP A 30 -1.70 -33.78 -6.03
N ALA A 31 -2.13 -34.98 -5.63
CA ALA A 31 -3.54 -35.29 -5.40
C ALA A 31 -4.18 -34.44 -4.29
N ARG A 32 -3.39 -33.97 -3.30
CA ARG A 32 -3.86 -33.09 -2.23
C ARG A 32 -4.34 -31.73 -2.78
N TRP A 33 -3.63 -31.20 -3.78
CA TRP A 33 -4.02 -29.97 -4.47
C TRP A 33 -5.28 -30.15 -5.27
N LYS A 34 -5.44 -31.31 -5.94
CA LYS A 34 -6.66 -31.67 -6.67
C LYS A 34 -7.86 -31.75 -5.71
N TYR A 35 -7.66 -32.40 -4.58
CA TYR A 35 -8.68 -32.51 -3.55
C TYR A 35 -9.11 -31.12 -3.00
N ALA A 36 -8.16 -30.27 -2.64
CA ALA A 36 -8.42 -28.92 -2.15
C ALA A 36 -9.12 -28.03 -3.18
N CYS A 37 -8.90 -28.25 -4.45
CA CYS A 37 -9.59 -27.54 -5.54
C CYS A 37 -11.03 -28.03 -5.80
N GLY A 38 -11.58 -28.87 -4.93
CA GLY A 38 -12.95 -29.37 -4.99
C GLY A 38 -13.05 -30.82 -5.44
N GLY A 39 -12.06 -31.65 -5.12
CA GLY A 39 -12.06 -33.08 -5.44
C GLY A 39 -11.94 -33.36 -6.94
N LEU A 40 -11.04 -32.66 -7.60
CA LEU A 40 -10.79 -32.85 -9.02
C LEU A 40 -10.13 -34.21 -9.29
N ASP A 41 -10.49 -34.82 -10.41
CA ASP A 41 -9.82 -36.04 -10.89
C ASP A 41 -8.32 -35.78 -11.10
N PHE A 42 -7.51 -36.85 -10.92
CA PHE A 42 -6.06 -36.71 -11.03
C PHE A 42 -5.61 -36.27 -12.43
N ASP A 43 -6.33 -36.67 -13.47
CA ASP A 43 -6.09 -36.33 -14.87
C ASP A 43 -6.62 -34.93 -15.24
N TYR A 44 -7.26 -34.21 -14.31
CA TYR A 44 -7.68 -32.82 -14.58
C TYR A 44 -6.49 -32.02 -15.09
N PRO A 45 -6.60 -31.34 -16.26
CA PRO A 45 -5.45 -30.74 -16.91
C PRO A 45 -4.83 -29.61 -16.10
N GLY A 46 -3.50 -29.51 -16.15
CA GLY A 46 -2.77 -28.34 -15.64
C GLY A 46 -3.07 -27.09 -16.47
N PHE A 47 -2.50 -25.98 -16.07
CA PHE A 47 -2.58 -24.70 -16.76
C PHE A 47 -1.22 -23.98 -16.75
N ALA A 48 -1.06 -22.97 -17.62
CA ALA A 48 0.17 -22.22 -17.70
C ALA A 48 0.35 -21.33 -16.45
N HIS A 49 1.56 -21.18 -15.95
CA HIS A 49 1.87 -20.34 -14.78
C HIS A 49 1.48 -18.87 -14.97
N THR A 50 1.39 -18.39 -16.21
CA THR A 50 0.92 -17.03 -16.53
C THR A 50 -0.52 -16.79 -16.07
N VAL A 51 -1.35 -17.84 -15.93
CA VAL A 51 -2.71 -17.71 -15.40
C VAL A 51 -2.71 -17.18 -13.97
N LEU A 52 -1.72 -17.58 -13.14
CA LEU A 52 -1.56 -17.05 -11.79
C LEU A 52 -1.15 -15.56 -11.81
N VAL A 53 -0.24 -15.19 -12.71
CA VAL A 53 0.18 -13.78 -12.92
C VAL A 53 -1.00 -12.93 -13.36
N ASP A 54 -1.77 -13.41 -14.36
CA ASP A 54 -2.94 -12.71 -14.87
C ASP A 54 -4.03 -12.55 -13.79
N MET A 55 -4.23 -13.59 -12.96
CA MET A 55 -5.20 -13.52 -11.86
C MET A 55 -4.80 -12.48 -10.82
N ARG A 56 -3.53 -12.41 -10.42
CA ARG A 56 -3.02 -11.36 -9.51
C ARG A 56 -3.23 -9.97 -10.08
N SER A 57 -2.88 -9.77 -11.34
CA SER A 57 -3.09 -8.49 -12.03
C SER A 57 -4.56 -8.09 -12.11
N ARG A 58 -5.47 -9.05 -12.27
CA ARG A 58 -6.92 -8.79 -12.27
C ARG A 58 -7.44 -8.44 -10.87
N LEU A 59 -6.99 -9.17 -9.84
CA LEU A 59 -7.34 -8.87 -8.44
C LEU A 59 -6.87 -7.48 -8.05
N ALA A 60 -5.61 -7.14 -8.32
CA ALA A 60 -5.04 -5.84 -8.00
C ALA A 60 -5.78 -4.65 -8.65
N ARG A 61 -6.38 -4.85 -9.83
CA ARG A 61 -7.16 -3.82 -10.54
C ARG A 61 -8.66 -3.90 -10.30
N SER A 62 -9.12 -4.83 -9.47
CA SER A 62 -10.55 -4.99 -9.18
C SER A 62 -11.00 -4.06 -8.04
N ALA A 63 -12.29 -3.88 -7.89
CA ALA A 63 -12.88 -3.13 -6.77
C ALA A 63 -12.70 -3.84 -5.40
N ALA A 64 -12.33 -5.13 -5.39
CA ALA A 64 -12.06 -5.90 -4.18
C ALA A 64 -10.80 -6.76 -4.41
N PRO A 65 -9.60 -6.18 -4.29
CA PRO A 65 -8.33 -6.90 -4.53
C PRO A 65 -8.06 -7.98 -3.47
N ASP A 66 -8.58 -7.83 -2.30
CA ASP A 66 -8.47 -8.64 -1.09
C ASP A 66 -9.56 -9.72 -0.93
N ARG A 67 -10.48 -9.85 -1.89
CA ARG A 67 -11.64 -10.76 -1.81
C ARG A 67 -11.33 -12.20 -1.40
N ILE A 68 -10.12 -12.71 -1.67
CA ILE A 68 -9.73 -14.06 -1.26
C ILE A 68 -9.57 -14.10 0.25
N PHE A 69 -8.94 -13.08 0.82
CA PHE A 69 -8.79 -12.90 2.26
C PHE A 69 -10.15 -12.75 2.92
N GLU A 70 -11.00 -11.86 2.43
CA GLU A 70 -12.33 -11.58 2.98
C GLU A 70 -13.24 -12.83 3.01
N VAL A 71 -13.25 -13.62 1.94
CA VAL A 71 -14.03 -14.87 1.90
C VAL A 71 -13.50 -15.87 2.94
N THR A 72 -12.18 -15.97 3.13
CA THR A 72 -11.57 -16.89 4.10
C THR A 72 -11.89 -16.46 5.53
N LEU A 73 -11.77 -15.15 5.80
CA LEU A 73 -12.11 -14.56 7.09
C LEU A 73 -13.61 -14.72 7.42
N GLY A 74 -14.49 -14.52 6.44
CA GLY A 74 -15.93 -14.75 6.60
C GLY A 74 -16.25 -16.18 7.06
N VAL A 75 -15.62 -17.18 6.44
CA VAL A 75 -15.78 -18.59 6.87
C VAL A 75 -15.28 -18.81 8.31
N ALA A 76 -14.17 -18.17 8.69
CA ALA A 76 -13.64 -18.28 10.05
C ALA A 76 -14.58 -17.66 11.09
N ARG A 77 -15.18 -16.51 10.76
CA ARG A 77 -16.19 -15.84 11.60
C ARG A 77 -17.45 -16.69 11.74
N GLU A 78 -17.97 -17.22 10.63
CA GLU A 78 -19.15 -18.12 10.65
C GLU A 78 -18.91 -19.40 11.48
N ALA A 79 -17.66 -19.87 11.51
CA ALA A 79 -17.26 -21.02 12.31
C ALA A 79 -17.01 -20.68 13.80
N GLY A 80 -17.15 -19.42 14.21
CA GLY A 80 -16.89 -18.97 15.59
C GLY A 80 -15.42 -19.02 16.00
N LEU A 81 -14.50 -18.95 15.03
CA LEU A 81 -13.05 -19.01 15.27
C LEU A 81 -12.41 -17.64 15.54
N VAL A 82 -13.16 -16.55 15.37
CA VAL A 82 -12.68 -15.18 15.58
C VAL A 82 -13.45 -14.57 16.74
N GLY A 83 -12.74 -14.25 17.82
CA GLY A 83 -13.26 -13.60 19.02
C GLY A 83 -13.16 -12.07 18.96
N LEU A 84 -13.28 -11.42 20.13
CA LEU A 84 -13.29 -9.96 20.28
C LEU A 84 -11.92 -9.36 20.68
N LYS A 85 -10.85 -10.13 20.61
CA LYS A 85 -9.50 -9.65 20.91
C LYS A 85 -8.72 -9.35 19.63
N ARG A 86 -7.94 -8.27 19.64
CA ARG A 86 -7.06 -7.91 18.51
C ARG A 86 -5.66 -7.57 19.00
N VAL A 87 -4.66 -8.14 18.35
CA VAL A 87 -3.25 -7.74 18.45
C VAL A 87 -2.87 -7.05 17.17
N MET A 88 -2.29 -5.84 17.27
CA MET A 88 -1.82 -5.07 16.12
C MET A 88 -0.31 -5.05 16.06
N ASP A 89 0.25 -5.27 14.87
CA ASP A 89 1.68 -5.11 14.59
C ASP A 89 1.92 -4.55 13.19
N SER A 90 3.11 -4.00 12.98
CA SER A 90 3.56 -3.51 11.68
C SER A 90 4.93 -4.01 11.30
N ALA A 91 5.13 -4.27 10.01
CA ALA A 91 6.41 -4.69 9.48
C ALA A 91 6.77 -3.91 8.20
N PRO A 92 8.05 -3.51 8.02
CA PRO A 92 8.52 -2.96 6.75
C PRO A 92 8.41 -3.99 5.64
N ILE A 93 7.97 -3.56 4.45
CA ILE A 93 8.02 -4.35 3.23
C ILE A 93 9.32 -3.98 2.52
N TYR A 94 10.34 -4.83 2.69
CA TYR A 94 11.67 -4.61 2.14
C TYR A 94 11.72 -4.90 0.64
N ASP A 95 12.69 -4.28 -0.05
CA ASP A 95 12.98 -4.49 -1.48
C ASP A 95 11.81 -4.19 -2.42
N ALA A 96 10.83 -3.43 -1.94
CA ALA A 96 9.65 -3.09 -2.74
C ALA A 96 9.94 -2.03 -3.81
N VAL A 97 10.97 -1.18 -3.61
CA VAL A 97 11.23 0.01 -4.44
C VAL A 97 12.71 0.25 -4.64
N SER A 98 13.07 0.60 -5.88
CA SER A 98 14.41 1.12 -6.20
C SER A 98 14.41 2.63 -6.02
N THR A 99 15.19 3.13 -5.07
CA THR A 99 15.38 4.56 -4.82
C THR A 99 16.21 5.24 -5.91
N GLN A 100 15.96 6.52 -6.12
CA GLN A 100 16.64 7.34 -7.11
C GLN A 100 17.26 8.58 -6.46
N ASP A 101 18.45 8.97 -6.90
CA ASP A 101 19.02 10.27 -6.59
C ASP A 101 18.29 11.41 -7.34
N THR A 102 18.43 12.65 -6.87
CA THR A 102 17.72 13.82 -7.40
C THR A 102 17.90 13.99 -8.92
N VAL A 103 19.12 13.86 -9.44
CA VAL A 103 19.40 13.97 -10.89
C VAL A 103 18.66 12.91 -11.68
N THR A 104 18.70 11.67 -11.20
CA THR A 104 17.99 10.54 -11.82
C THR A 104 16.48 10.74 -11.75
N MET A 105 15.94 11.26 -10.64
CA MET A 105 14.51 11.53 -10.49
C MET A 105 14.02 12.62 -11.44
N ILE A 106 14.68 13.79 -11.49
CA ILE A 106 14.28 14.89 -12.38
C ILE A 106 14.30 14.40 -13.84
N ARG A 107 15.38 13.77 -14.25
CA ARG A 107 15.51 13.23 -15.61
C ARG A 107 14.48 12.18 -15.94
N SER A 108 14.18 11.30 -14.99
CA SER A 108 13.15 10.26 -15.14
C SER A 108 11.73 10.85 -15.18
N ALA A 109 11.45 11.89 -14.40
CA ALA A 109 10.17 12.59 -14.42
C ALA A 109 9.93 13.34 -15.74
N ILE A 110 10.95 14.06 -16.27
CA ILE A 110 10.87 14.68 -17.61
C ILE A 110 10.58 13.60 -18.67
N ARG A 111 11.31 12.48 -18.65
CA ARG A 111 11.07 11.36 -19.56
C ARG A 111 9.67 10.80 -19.44
N GLY A 112 9.17 10.68 -18.22
CA GLY A 112 7.80 10.23 -17.94
C GLY A 112 6.75 11.15 -18.54
N LEU A 113 6.96 12.45 -18.43
CA LEU A 113 6.10 13.49 -19.03
C LEU A 113 6.10 13.42 -20.55
N LEU A 114 7.28 13.37 -21.18
CA LEU A 114 7.41 13.23 -22.63
C LEU A 114 6.71 11.97 -23.15
N LYS A 115 6.81 10.85 -22.42
CA LYS A 115 6.17 9.59 -22.78
C LYS A 115 4.65 9.63 -22.61
N ALA A 116 4.12 10.41 -21.66
CA ALA A 116 2.68 10.55 -21.43
C ALA A 116 2.00 11.50 -22.42
N ALA A 117 2.79 12.41 -23.02
CA ALA A 117 2.33 13.39 -23.98
C ALA A 117 1.91 12.75 -25.32
N SER A 118 0.93 13.39 -26.01
CA SER A 118 0.67 13.09 -27.40
C SER A 118 1.84 13.53 -28.29
N SER A 119 1.96 13.01 -29.49
CA SER A 119 3.09 13.36 -30.39
C SER A 119 3.20 14.86 -30.69
N GLY A 120 2.08 15.59 -30.71
CA GLY A 120 2.08 17.05 -30.86
C GLY A 120 2.67 17.75 -29.65
N LEU A 121 2.13 17.43 -28.48
CA LEU A 121 2.58 17.98 -27.20
C LEU A 121 4.02 17.55 -26.86
N GLU A 122 4.43 16.32 -27.19
CA GLU A 122 5.81 15.89 -27.04
C GLU A 122 6.77 16.77 -27.86
N GLY A 123 6.37 17.12 -29.11
CA GLY A 123 7.15 18.03 -29.95
C GLY A 123 7.30 19.42 -29.33
N GLU A 124 6.22 19.97 -28.76
CA GLU A 124 6.24 21.27 -28.06
C GLU A 124 7.10 21.22 -26.80
N LEU A 125 6.95 20.18 -25.97
CA LEU A 125 7.78 19.98 -24.79
C LEU A 125 9.26 19.86 -25.14
N ARG A 126 9.61 19.10 -26.17
CA ARG A 126 11.01 18.99 -26.62
C ARG A 126 11.59 20.31 -27.14
N ALA A 127 10.75 21.17 -27.70
CA ALA A 127 11.22 22.48 -28.24
C ALA A 127 11.59 23.47 -27.13
N VAL A 128 11.09 23.31 -25.90
CA VAL A 128 11.45 24.17 -24.77
C VAL A 128 12.63 23.63 -23.95
N LEU A 129 13.08 22.40 -24.17
CA LEU A 129 14.27 21.85 -23.52
C LEU A 129 15.54 22.55 -24.01
N VAL A 130 16.38 22.96 -23.09
CA VAL A 130 17.63 23.68 -23.38
C VAL A 130 18.80 22.71 -23.50
N ARG A 131 18.73 21.57 -22.79
CA ARG A 131 19.79 20.57 -22.81
C ARG A 131 19.74 19.71 -24.07
N ASP A 132 20.93 19.45 -24.64
CA ASP A 132 21.12 18.41 -25.66
C ASP A 132 21.23 17.02 -24.96
N ASP A 133 20.17 16.59 -24.29
CA ASP A 133 20.09 15.30 -23.59
C ASP A 133 19.05 14.40 -24.29
N ASP A 134 19.44 13.15 -24.53
CA ASP A 134 18.47 12.13 -24.96
C ASP A 134 17.66 11.63 -23.75
N TYR A 135 16.58 12.33 -23.43
CA TYR A 135 15.65 11.91 -22.37
C TYR A 135 14.97 10.57 -22.63
N THR A 136 15.10 9.96 -23.81
CA THR A 136 14.58 8.62 -24.08
C THR A 136 15.47 7.53 -23.50
N ALA A 137 16.78 7.79 -23.43
CA ALA A 137 17.76 6.85 -22.89
C ALA A 137 17.65 6.72 -21.37
N ALA A 138 17.76 5.50 -20.85
CA ALA A 138 17.85 5.24 -19.41
C ALA A 138 19.25 5.56 -18.88
N GLY A 139 19.36 5.83 -17.58
CA GLY A 139 20.65 6.03 -16.90
C GLY A 139 20.95 7.49 -16.59
N LYS A 140 22.14 7.74 -16.06
CA LYS A 140 22.61 9.08 -15.69
C LYS A 140 23.09 9.84 -16.92
N PRO A 141 22.91 11.17 -16.98
CA PRO A 141 23.45 12.00 -18.04
C PRO A 141 24.97 12.06 -17.93
N VAL A 142 25.63 12.48 -19.05
CA VAL A 142 27.06 12.68 -19.07
C VAL A 142 27.42 13.89 -18.21
N CYS A 143 28.32 13.70 -17.26
CA CYS A 143 28.81 14.72 -16.34
C CYS A 143 30.16 14.26 -15.76
N ASP A 144 31.05 15.16 -15.44
CA ASP A 144 32.17 14.84 -14.55
C ASP A 144 31.64 14.79 -13.11
N TRP A 145 31.35 13.54 -12.64
CA TRP A 145 30.73 13.30 -11.34
C TRP A 145 31.67 13.61 -10.17
N ASP A 146 32.97 13.72 -10.41
CA ASP A 146 33.96 14.06 -9.40
C ASP A 146 34.12 15.59 -9.25
N ASP A 147 33.74 16.35 -10.26
CA ASP A 147 33.75 17.84 -10.21
C ASP A 147 32.40 18.37 -9.61
N PRO A 148 32.45 19.06 -8.44
CA PRO A 148 31.27 19.70 -7.85
C PRO A 148 30.62 20.76 -8.73
N HIS A 149 31.43 21.48 -9.52
CA HIS A 149 30.96 22.55 -10.42
C HIS A 149 30.11 21.93 -11.56
N ASP A 150 30.61 20.90 -12.21
CA ASP A 150 29.90 20.21 -13.29
C ASP A 150 28.57 19.61 -12.80
N ARG A 151 28.56 19.06 -11.58
CA ARG A 151 27.33 18.59 -10.97
C ARG A 151 26.29 19.70 -10.73
N THR A 152 26.73 20.87 -10.26
CA THR A 152 25.86 22.04 -10.05
C THR A 152 25.29 22.53 -11.38
N VAL A 153 26.14 22.67 -12.41
CA VAL A 153 25.69 23.06 -13.76
C VAL A 153 24.67 22.05 -14.32
N LEU A 154 24.89 20.75 -14.11
CA LEU A 154 23.94 19.71 -14.52
C LEU A 154 22.59 19.83 -13.80
N VAL A 155 22.60 20.01 -12.48
CA VAL A 155 21.37 20.14 -11.69
C VAL A 155 20.59 21.38 -12.12
N ASP A 156 21.23 22.51 -12.24
CA ASP A 156 20.63 23.78 -12.70
C ASP A 156 19.97 23.61 -14.08
N ALA A 157 20.72 23.06 -15.05
CA ALA A 157 20.20 22.86 -16.40
C ALA A 157 19.02 21.87 -16.46
N LEU A 158 19.00 20.81 -15.62
CA LEU A 158 17.86 19.90 -15.50
C LEU A 158 16.64 20.58 -14.85
N ALA A 159 16.87 21.46 -13.87
CA ALA A 159 15.82 22.24 -13.24
C ALA A 159 15.18 23.22 -14.25
N VAL A 160 16.00 23.89 -15.05
CA VAL A 160 15.52 24.78 -16.13
C VAL A 160 14.65 24.02 -17.13
N ASP A 161 15.10 22.85 -17.60
CA ASP A 161 14.31 22.00 -18.52
C ASP A 161 12.97 21.57 -17.88
N ALA A 162 13.01 21.16 -16.61
CA ALA A 162 11.81 20.76 -15.89
C ALA A 162 10.80 21.90 -15.75
N LEU A 163 11.24 23.08 -15.34
CA LEU A 163 10.41 24.27 -15.20
C LEU A 163 9.86 24.74 -16.53
N ALA A 164 10.66 24.75 -17.60
CA ALA A 164 10.20 25.11 -18.95
C ALA A 164 9.08 24.16 -19.43
N CYS A 165 9.17 22.86 -19.12
CA CYS A 165 8.09 21.93 -19.40
C CYS A 165 6.82 22.24 -18.60
N LEU A 166 6.93 22.56 -17.31
CA LEU A 166 5.80 22.89 -16.45
C LEU A 166 5.14 24.22 -16.87
N ASP A 167 5.94 25.23 -17.18
CA ASP A 167 5.45 26.53 -17.67
C ASP A 167 4.69 26.40 -19.00
N LEU A 168 5.18 25.53 -19.91
CA LEU A 168 4.47 25.26 -21.17
C LEU A 168 3.08 24.64 -20.91
N LEU A 169 2.92 23.83 -19.88
CA LEU A 169 1.67 23.14 -19.56
C LEU A 169 0.71 23.98 -18.73
N ASP A 170 1.17 25.11 -18.20
CA ASP A 170 0.34 25.96 -17.36
C ASP A 170 -0.87 26.51 -18.13
N GLY A 171 -2.04 26.42 -17.52
CA GLY A 171 -3.31 26.87 -18.12
C GLY A 171 -3.84 26.01 -19.27
N GLN A 172 -3.19 24.88 -19.63
CA GLN A 172 -3.67 23.97 -20.67
C GLN A 172 -4.64 22.91 -20.11
N GLU A 173 -5.58 22.44 -20.93
CA GLU A 173 -6.37 21.25 -20.63
C GLU A 173 -5.54 19.99 -20.90
N LEU A 174 -5.17 19.29 -19.83
CA LEU A 174 -4.30 18.11 -19.88
C LEU A 174 -5.09 16.82 -19.75
N THR A 175 -4.63 15.76 -20.41
CA THR A 175 -5.15 14.40 -20.16
C THR A 175 -4.68 13.89 -18.81
N GLY A 176 -5.43 12.97 -18.19
CA GLY A 176 -5.08 12.38 -16.88
C GLY A 176 -3.62 11.90 -16.76
N PRO A 177 -3.08 11.13 -17.73
CA PRO A 177 -1.69 10.71 -17.70
C PRO A 177 -0.68 11.87 -17.74
N VAL A 178 -0.95 12.91 -18.52
CA VAL A 178 -0.07 14.11 -18.58
C VAL A 178 -0.14 14.88 -17.28
N THR A 179 -1.34 15.06 -16.71
CA THR A 179 -1.53 15.71 -15.40
C THR A 179 -0.75 15.01 -14.30
N GLN A 180 -0.83 13.66 -14.25
CA GLN A 180 -0.07 12.87 -13.27
C GLN A 180 1.45 13.01 -13.44
N ALA A 181 1.93 12.94 -14.70
CA ALA A 181 3.36 13.06 -14.98
C ALA A 181 3.89 14.47 -14.67
N ALA A 182 3.13 15.52 -15.01
CA ALA A 182 3.47 16.90 -14.68
C ALA A 182 3.45 17.15 -13.16
N GLY A 183 2.45 16.63 -12.45
CA GLY A 183 2.38 16.70 -10.98
C GLY A 183 3.57 16.01 -10.31
N LEU A 184 3.98 14.86 -10.81
CA LEU A 184 5.18 14.17 -10.32
C LEU A 184 6.45 14.99 -10.57
N LEU A 185 6.61 15.57 -11.78
CA LEU A 185 7.74 16.43 -12.11
C LEU A 185 7.80 17.66 -11.19
N ALA A 186 6.68 18.34 -10.99
CA ALA A 186 6.56 19.49 -10.09
C ALA A 186 6.92 19.10 -8.63
N THR A 187 6.46 17.94 -8.18
CA THR A 187 6.78 17.44 -6.84
C THR A 187 8.27 17.18 -6.69
N VAL A 188 8.91 16.50 -7.66
CA VAL A 188 10.34 16.20 -7.61
C VAL A 188 11.19 17.47 -7.60
N VAL A 189 10.86 18.43 -8.44
CA VAL A 189 11.56 19.75 -8.47
C VAL A 189 11.38 20.51 -7.17
N GLY A 190 10.13 20.60 -6.68
CA GLY A 190 9.80 21.37 -5.48
C GLY A 190 10.34 20.78 -4.18
N GLN A 191 10.57 19.46 -4.12
CA GLN A 191 11.10 18.80 -2.91
C GLN A 191 12.62 18.76 -2.81
N ASP A 192 13.31 18.68 -3.95
CA ASP A 192 14.73 18.35 -4.01
C ASP A 192 15.63 19.54 -4.41
N LEU A 193 15.07 20.66 -4.84
CA LEU A 193 15.83 21.82 -5.32
C LEU A 193 15.59 23.07 -4.47
N GLU A 194 16.64 23.87 -4.33
CA GLU A 194 16.61 25.23 -3.79
C GLU A 194 17.46 26.14 -4.70
N THR A 195 17.32 27.45 -4.53
CA THR A 195 18.09 28.43 -5.28
C THR A 195 19.24 28.94 -4.44
N ASP A 196 20.46 28.92 -4.97
CA ASP A 196 21.65 29.48 -4.32
C ASP A 196 21.68 31.01 -4.41
N ASP A 197 22.72 31.64 -3.82
CA ASP A 197 22.90 33.09 -3.80
C ASP A 197 23.13 33.68 -5.21
N ASP A 198 23.58 32.88 -6.17
CA ASP A 198 23.79 33.27 -7.57
C ASP A 198 22.54 33.07 -8.45
N GLY A 199 21.43 32.58 -7.84
CA GLY A 199 20.18 32.33 -8.53
C GLY A 199 20.13 31.01 -9.33
N ARG A 200 21.06 30.08 -9.07
CA ARG A 200 21.12 28.76 -9.72
C ARG A 200 20.35 27.72 -8.86
N PHE A 201 19.78 26.75 -9.51
CA PHE A 201 19.19 25.62 -8.83
C PHE A 201 20.28 24.66 -8.34
N VAL A 202 20.20 24.31 -7.07
CA VAL A 202 21.08 23.35 -6.39
C VAL A 202 20.23 22.32 -5.65
N ILE A 203 20.82 21.17 -5.32
CA ILE A 203 20.14 20.17 -4.51
C ILE A 203 19.91 20.73 -3.10
N ALA A 204 18.67 20.71 -2.64
CA ALA A 204 18.27 21.20 -1.33
C ALA A 204 19.04 20.49 -0.20
N TRP A 205 19.52 21.27 0.75
CA TRP A 205 20.24 20.73 1.91
C TRP A 205 19.35 19.89 2.83
N ARG A 206 18.05 20.20 2.90
CA ARG A 206 17.09 19.50 3.75
C ARG A 206 16.21 18.55 2.92
N VAL A 207 16.01 17.36 3.45
CA VAL A 207 15.09 16.39 2.86
C VAL A 207 13.64 16.77 3.22
N ALA A 208 12.78 16.87 2.23
CA ALA A 208 11.34 17.10 2.46
C ALA A 208 10.74 15.95 3.29
N LYS A 209 9.82 16.28 4.20
CA LYS A 209 9.21 15.31 5.13
C LYS A 209 8.50 14.16 4.43
N ASP A 210 7.89 14.43 3.29
CA ASP A 210 7.12 13.47 2.48
C ASP A 210 7.76 13.28 1.10
N ARG A 211 9.09 13.16 1.08
CA ARG A 211 9.87 13.06 -0.15
C ARG A 211 9.49 11.82 -0.95
N VAL A 212 9.12 12.01 -2.22
CA VAL A 212 9.07 10.96 -3.23
C VAL A 212 10.48 10.42 -3.44
N ILE A 213 10.67 9.12 -3.38
CA ILE A 213 11.98 8.46 -3.48
C ILE A 213 12.18 7.70 -4.80
N SER A 214 11.11 7.55 -5.58
CA SER A 214 11.12 6.86 -6.87
C SER A 214 10.05 7.44 -7.80
N THR A 215 10.42 7.68 -9.05
CA THR A 215 9.46 8.08 -10.09
C THR A 215 8.74 6.89 -10.73
N VAL A 216 9.19 5.67 -10.45
CA VAL A 216 8.55 4.42 -10.91
C VAL A 216 7.43 4.02 -9.97
N ASP A 217 7.60 4.32 -8.69
CA ASP A 217 6.61 4.09 -7.63
C ASP A 217 6.53 5.36 -6.75
N PRO A 218 5.70 6.34 -7.16
CA PRO A 218 5.63 7.63 -6.49
C PRO A 218 4.99 7.59 -5.10
N ASP A 219 4.32 6.50 -4.73
CA ASP A 219 3.68 6.35 -3.42
C ASP A 219 4.63 5.80 -2.36
N ALA A 220 5.76 5.22 -2.79
CA ALA A 220 6.78 4.73 -1.88
C ALA A 220 7.46 5.87 -1.11
N ARG A 221 7.74 5.63 0.17
CA ARG A 221 8.38 6.63 1.06
C ARG A 221 9.51 6.02 1.88
N HIS A 222 10.42 6.90 2.29
CA HIS A 222 11.43 6.57 3.27
C HIS A 222 10.79 6.48 4.65
N GLY A 223 10.93 5.34 5.31
CA GLY A 223 10.39 5.06 6.63
C GLY A 223 11.45 4.64 7.64
N HIS A 224 11.06 4.62 8.91
CA HIS A 224 11.88 4.16 10.01
C HIS A 224 11.07 3.16 10.86
N LYS A 225 11.63 1.97 11.12
CA LYS A 225 11.10 1.09 12.17
C LYS A 225 11.61 1.51 13.55
N THR A 226 12.85 1.97 13.61
CA THR A 226 13.48 2.58 14.80
C THR A 226 14.40 3.70 14.32
N ALA A 227 14.88 4.56 15.23
CA ALA A 227 15.83 5.62 14.89
C ALA A 227 17.10 5.10 14.16
N ALA A 228 17.45 3.84 14.33
CA ALA A 228 18.64 3.20 13.72
C ALA A 228 18.31 2.30 12.53
N ARG A 229 17.04 2.02 12.23
CA ARG A 229 16.63 1.11 11.15
C ARG A 229 15.66 1.82 10.22
N SER A 230 16.21 2.36 9.14
CA SER A 230 15.45 2.92 8.02
C SER A 230 15.14 1.84 6.98
N PHE A 231 14.13 2.10 6.17
CA PHE A 231 13.77 1.30 5.00
C PHE A 231 13.11 2.20 3.96
N ASP A 232 13.05 1.73 2.72
CA ASP A 232 12.43 2.43 1.61
C ASP A 232 11.25 1.59 1.07
N GLY A 233 10.10 2.22 0.90
CA GLY A 233 8.92 1.57 0.35
C GLY A 233 7.68 1.72 1.21
N TYR A 234 7.19 0.59 1.72
CA TYR A 234 5.89 0.47 2.37
C TYR A 234 5.98 -0.21 3.72
N LYS A 235 4.93 -0.03 4.51
CA LYS A 235 4.70 -0.72 5.77
C LYS A 235 3.43 -1.56 5.66
N GLY A 236 3.51 -2.83 6.03
CA GLY A 236 2.33 -3.69 6.20
C GLY A 236 1.90 -3.66 7.66
N HIS A 237 0.63 -3.45 7.89
CA HIS A 237 -0.01 -3.51 9.21
C HIS A 237 -0.96 -4.68 9.23
N ILE A 238 -1.04 -5.38 10.34
CA ILE A 238 -1.96 -6.50 10.57
C ILE A 238 -2.69 -6.31 11.89
N ALA A 239 -3.89 -6.81 11.95
CA ALA A 239 -4.57 -7.18 13.18
C ALA A 239 -4.86 -8.67 13.16
N GLU A 240 -4.69 -9.34 14.30
CA GLU A 240 -4.99 -10.75 14.45
C GLU A 240 -5.75 -11.01 15.75
N ASP A 241 -6.54 -12.06 15.77
CA ASP A 241 -7.11 -12.62 17.00
C ASP A 241 -6.04 -13.48 17.68
N PRO A 242 -5.57 -13.12 18.89
CA PRO A 242 -4.48 -13.84 19.56
C PRO A 242 -4.86 -15.25 20.01
N ASP A 243 -6.15 -15.56 20.15
CA ASP A 243 -6.60 -16.87 20.61
C ASP A 243 -6.64 -17.90 19.46
N SER A 244 -6.92 -17.45 18.24
CA SER A 244 -6.99 -18.30 17.05
C SER A 244 -5.81 -18.12 16.08
N GLU A 245 -4.98 -17.08 16.26
CA GLU A 245 -3.91 -16.67 15.35
C GLU A 245 -4.43 -16.35 13.93
N ILE A 246 -5.73 -15.96 13.82
CA ILE A 246 -6.33 -15.58 12.55
C ILE A 246 -6.13 -14.09 12.33
N ILE A 247 -5.54 -13.74 11.20
CA ILE A 247 -5.43 -12.34 10.76
C ILE A 247 -6.84 -11.84 10.40
N THR A 248 -7.27 -10.75 11.03
CA THR A 248 -8.60 -10.15 10.85
C THR A 248 -8.61 -8.93 9.97
N ALA A 249 -7.48 -8.21 9.88
CA ALA A 249 -7.30 -7.07 8.98
C ALA A 249 -5.87 -6.95 8.48
N THR A 250 -5.70 -6.38 7.28
CA THR A 250 -4.40 -6.07 6.70
C THR A 250 -4.46 -4.74 5.98
N ILE A 251 -3.52 -3.84 6.25
CA ILE A 251 -3.41 -2.53 5.59
C ILE A 251 -1.97 -2.31 5.14
N VAL A 252 -1.79 -1.75 3.96
CA VAL A 252 -0.47 -1.33 3.47
C VAL A 252 -0.44 0.18 3.34
N THR A 253 0.59 0.80 3.92
CA THR A 253 0.79 2.26 3.87
C THR A 253 2.17 2.61 3.31
N PRO A 254 2.35 3.83 2.77
CA PRO A 254 3.69 4.38 2.55
C PRO A 254 4.55 4.28 3.82
N GLY A 255 5.86 4.09 3.64
CA GLY A 255 6.79 3.79 4.73
C GLY A 255 6.85 4.85 5.85
N ASN A 256 6.51 6.10 5.55
CA ASN A 256 6.53 7.22 6.50
C ASN A 256 5.22 7.43 7.29
N VAL A 257 4.18 6.64 7.00
CA VAL A 257 2.91 6.72 7.73
C VAL A 257 3.08 6.12 9.12
N GLY A 258 2.62 6.84 10.16
CA GLY A 258 2.66 6.35 11.54
C GLY A 258 1.63 5.24 11.79
N ASP A 259 1.95 4.28 12.64
CA ASP A 259 1.11 3.10 12.88
C ASP A 259 -0.27 3.47 13.44
N ALA A 260 -0.33 4.49 14.30
CA ALA A 260 -1.59 4.99 14.85
C ALA A 260 -2.57 5.56 13.79
N ALA A 261 -2.08 5.91 12.59
CA ALA A 261 -2.95 6.46 11.54
C ALA A 261 -3.94 5.44 10.97
N VAL A 262 -3.65 4.16 11.10
CA VAL A 262 -4.49 3.04 10.58
C VAL A 262 -5.05 2.16 11.69
N ALA A 263 -4.84 2.53 12.96
CA ALA A 263 -5.22 1.71 14.09
C ALA A 263 -6.73 1.43 14.13
N ASN A 264 -7.56 2.44 13.92
CA ASN A 264 -9.03 2.27 13.91
C ASN A 264 -9.48 1.36 12.77
N ASP A 265 -8.91 1.53 11.57
CA ASP A 265 -9.27 0.71 10.41
C ASP A 265 -8.90 -0.77 10.60
N LEU A 266 -7.84 -1.05 11.38
CA LEU A 266 -7.40 -2.41 11.69
C LEU A 266 -8.32 -3.16 12.65
N ILE A 267 -9.08 -2.45 13.48
CA ILE A 267 -9.96 -3.01 14.50
C ILE A 267 -11.43 -2.67 14.27
N ASP A 268 -11.78 -2.14 13.10
CA ASP A 268 -13.14 -1.72 12.74
C ASP A 268 -14.18 -2.83 13.00
N ASP A 269 -13.77 -4.09 12.84
CA ASP A 269 -14.63 -5.26 13.03
C ASP A 269 -15.04 -5.56 14.48
N ILE A 270 -14.40 -4.93 15.46
CA ILE A 270 -14.75 -5.04 16.90
C ILE A 270 -15.21 -3.71 17.52
N LEU A 271 -15.23 -2.63 16.72
CA LEU A 271 -15.77 -1.35 17.16
C LEU A 271 -17.31 -1.38 17.07
N PRO A 272 -18.04 -0.77 18.02
CA PRO A 272 -19.50 -0.65 17.94
C PRO A 272 -19.90 0.09 16.67
N THR A 273 -20.86 -0.44 15.94
CA THR A 273 -21.47 0.26 14.81
C THR A 273 -22.57 1.20 15.32
N ASP A 274 -22.73 2.38 14.72
CA ASP A 274 -23.77 3.37 15.08
C ASP A 274 -25.20 2.81 15.01
N THR A 275 -25.36 1.57 14.50
CA THR A 275 -26.65 0.86 14.40
C THR A 275 -27.04 0.13 15.68
N ASP A 276 -26.14 -0.07 16.65
CA ASP A 276 -26.42 -0.84 17.87
C ASP A 276 -27.05 0.01 19.00
N THR A 277 -27.24 1.32 18.79
CA THR A 277 -27.79 2.25 19.80
C THR A 277 -29.33 2.35 19.79
N ASP A 278 -30.04 1.64 18.91
CA ASP A 278 -31.51 1.73 18.82
C ASP A 278 -32.24 0.40 19.13
N THR A 279 -31.94 -0.20 20.30
CA THR A 279 -32.80 -1.28 20.84
C THR A 279 -33.00 -1.08 22.32
N GLY A 280 -33.99 -0.28 22.68
CA GLY A 280 -34.37 -0.20 24.08
C GLY A 280 -35.49 0.73 24.47
N ASP A 281 -36.57 0.79 23.74
CA ASP A 281 -37.85 1.22 24.29
C ASP A 281 -38.97 0.31 23.75
N SER A 282 -39.17 -0.81 24.40
CA SER A 282 -40.45 -1.54 24.32
C SER A 282 -41.01 -1.63 25.74
N ASP A 283 -41.87 -0.66 26.08
CA ASP A 283 -42.81 -0.80 27.17
C ASP A 283 -43.65 -2.04 26.93
N GLY A 284 -43.42 -3.06 27.73
CA GLY A 284 -44.16 -4.29 27.75
C GLY A 284 -44.48 -4.66 29.18
N ASP A 285 -45.62 -4.16 29.70
CA ASP A 285 -46.27 -4.69 30.91
C ASP A 285 -46.59 -6.17 30.69
N GLY A 286 -45.93 -7.04 31.46
CA GLY A 286 -46.19 -8.47 31.47
C GLY A 286 -45.83 -9.05 32.81
N ASP A 287 -46.85 -9.14 33.72
CA ASP A 287 -46.79 -9.90 34.94
C ASP A 287 -46.56 -11.39 34.59
N GLY A 288 -45.45 -11.95 35.02
CA GLY A 288 -45.15 -13.35 34.89
C GLY A 288 -44.22 -13.82 36.00
N ASP A 289 -44.79 -14.34 37.09
CA ASP A 289 -44.07 -15.06 38.14
C ASP A 289 -43.41 -16.30 37.53
N GLY A 290 -42.09 -16.35 37.51
CA GLY A 290 -41.29 -17.48 37.07
C GLY A 290 -40.02 -17.54 37.87
N ASP A 291 -40.01 -18.31 38.97
CA ASP A 291 -38.81 -18.70 39.71
C ASP A 291 -37.92 -19.53 38.77
N GLY A 292 -36.81 -18.92 38.33
CA GLY A 292 -35.78 -19.58 37.58
C GLY A 292 -34.43 -19.13 38.09
N ASP A 293 -33.88 -19.86 39.07
CA ASP A 293 -32.48 -19.77 39.49
C ASP A 293 -31.58 -20.13 38.29
N GLY A 294 -31.11 -19.12 37.59
CA GLY A 294 -30.12 -19.23 36.55
C GLY A 294 -29.04 -18.16 36.79
N ASP A 295 -28.15 -18.42 37.79
CA ASP A 295 -26.90 -17.73 37.93
C ASP A 295 -26.01 -18.05 36.70
N GLY A 296 -26.22 -17.35 35.62
CA GLY A 296 -25.34 -17.23 34.49
C GLY A 296 -25.11 -15.75 34.28
N ASP A 297 -24.16 -15.17 35.03
CA ASP A 297 -23.57 -13.89 34.66
C ASP A 297 -22.88 -14.09 33.30
N ASP A 298 -23.62 -14.03 32.20
CA ASP A 298 -23.08 -13.77 30.89
C ASP A 298 -22.57 -12.31 30.92
N GLU A 299 -21.43 -12.08 31.60
CA GLU A 299 -20.68 -10.81 31.40
C GLU A 299 -20.43 -10.71 29.91
N ALA A 300 -21.04 -9.76 29.26
CA ALA A 300 -20.79 -9.48 27.84
C ALA A 300 -19.27 -9.32 27.66
N GLU A 301 -18.68 -10.16 26.81
CA GLU A 301 -17.23 -10.15 26.57
C GLU A 301 -16.84 -8.79 25.98
N VAL A 302 -16.04 -8.03 26.73
CA VAL A 302 -15.59 -6.69 26.32
C VAL A 302 -14.47 -6.86 25.26
N PRO A 303 -14.55 -6.18 24.12
CA PRO A 303 -13.47 -6.20 23.16
C PRO A 303 -12.14 -5.70 23.76
N VAL A 304 -11.02 -6.36 23.41
CA VAL A 304 -9.70 -6.04 23.94
C VAL A 304 -8.70 -5.84 22.81
N VAL A 305 -7.94 -4.74 22.84
CA VAL A 305 -6.91 -4.41 21.86
C VAL A 305 -5.54 -4.39 22.53
N TYR A 306 -4.61 -5.09 21.92
CA TYR A 306 -3.19 -5.09 22.27
C TYR A 306 -2.39 -4.42 21.14
N GLY A 307 -1.56 -3.44 21.48
CA GLY A 307 -0.68 -2.77 20.53
C GLY A 307 0.60 -2.28 21.20
N ASP A 308 1.66 -2.13 20.41
CA ASP A 308 2.86 -1.48 20.92
C ASP A 308 2.64 0.04 21.08
N SER A 309 3.62 0.75 21.64
CA SER A 309 3.52 2.20 21.88
C SER A 309 3.35 3.04 20.61
N ALA A 310 3.60 2.48 19.41
CA ALA A 310 3.43 3.18 18.14
C ALA A 310 1.95 3.31 17.75
N TYR A 311 1.10 2.40 18.23
CA TYR A 311 -0.37 2.48 18.10
C TYR A 311 -1.01 3.27 19.26
N GLY A 312 -0.37 3.30 20.45
CA GLY A 312 -0.89 3.87 21.69
C GLY A 312 -0.88 5.40 21.75
N THR A 313 -1.38 6.13 20.76
CA THR A 313 -1.55 7.59 20.85
C THR A 313 -2.72 7.96 21.74
N GLY A 314 -2.67 9.16 22.36
CA GLY A 314 -3.77 9.64 23.21
C GLY A 314 -5.12 9.69 22.49
N GLY A 315 -5.13 10.00 21.19
CA GLY A 315 -6.35 9.97 20.37
C GLY A 315 -6.90 8.57 20.19
N MET A 316 -6.04 7.56 19.96
CA MET A 316 -6.45 6.17 19.85
C MET A 316 -7.00 5.63 21.18
N GLN A 317 -6.33 5.91 22.29
CA GLN A 317 -6.80 5.50 23.62
C GLN A 317 -8.17 6.09 23.96
N GLN A 318 -8.39 7.36 23.60
CA GLN A 318 -9.69 7.99 23.78
C GLN A 318 -10.77 7.32 22.93
N ALA A 319 -10.48 7.05 21.66
CA ALA A 319 -11.41 6.38 20.76
C ALA A 319 -11.79 4.96 21.25
N LEU A 320 -10.82 4.19 21.76
CA LEU A 320 -11.09 2.88 22.35
C LEU A 320 -11.96 3.00 23.61
N THR A 321 -11.68 3.97 24.48
CA THR A 321 -12.47 4.22 25.69
C THR A 321 -13.91 4.60 25.36
N ASP A 322 -14.10 5.50 24.38
CA ASP A 322 -15.42 5.95 23.94
C ASP A 322 -16.21 4.79 23.29
N ALA A 323 -15.51 3.85 22.67
CA ALA A 323 -16.10 2.64 22.07
C ALA A 323 -16.29 1.48 23.07
N GLY A 324 -15.92 1.64 24.35
CA GLY A 324 -16.02 0.56 25.33
C GLY A 324 -15.04 -0.59 25.11
N VAL A 325 -13.93 -0.35 24.39
CA VAL A 325 -12.89 -1.33 24.10
C VAL A 325 -11.74 -1.20 25.09
N GLU A 326 -11.31 -2.31 25.69
CA GLU A 326 -10.19 -2.33 26.63
C GLU A 326 -8.86 -2.27 25.87
N SER A 327 -7.96 -1.35 26.25
CA SER A 327 -6.60 -1.22 25.70
C SER A 327 -5.58 -1.82 26.67
N ARG A 328 -4.68 -2.66 26.20
CA ARG A 328 -3.61 -3.27 26.99
C ARG A 328 -2.24 -3.13 26.35
#